data_be2e9a9f3b806c4a87afd89469e55cd4
#
_entry.id   be2e9a9f3b806c4a87afd89469e55cd4
#
_cell.length_a   1.000
_cell.length_b   1.000
_cell.length_c   1.000
_cell.angle_alpha   90.00
_cell.angle_beta   90.00
_cell.angle_gamma   90.00
#
_symmetry.space_group_name_H-M   'P 1'
#
loop_
_entity.id
_entity.type
_entity.pdbx_description
1 polymer ?
#
loop_
_entity_poly.entity_id
_entity_poly.type
_entity_poly.pdbx_seq_one_letter_code
_entity_poly.pdbx_strand_id
1 'polypeptide(L)'
;MNNVWQFSKRNMLCYFRDKASVFFSLMAVLIVIMLYLLFLRNLLIDSMTTGMEFASADQISNLVDSWVLSGILGIVAVTCSAGSLQCMVDDRITGKDLDFKITPMKPYELATGYILSTFIVGLIMSLITYVIAVAFLLATGCILDISTIALCLVLLIPSTLSGSIIVFAMISFLKSQGAFSGFFTVMSTMIGFLTGIYMPMGNLPEGMQFLGTLMPATHMAALFRQNLCSGPMKDVFGTYDTTEFRHEMGMDLSLGGFDFTPETSILYVIGVTAIFFAISVIIIKKK
;
A
#
# COMPACT_ATOMS: atom_id res chain seq x y z
N MET A 1 23.05 6.12 17.03
CA MET A 1 22.03 6.86 16.25
C MET A 1 22.61 7.53 15.00
N ASN A 2 23.81 8.13 15.06
CA ASN A 2 24.40 8.80 13.90
C ASN A 2 24.68 7.86 12.70
N ASN A 3 25.16 6.64 12.96
CA ASN A 3 25.51 5.67 11.91
C ASN A 3 24.27 5.16 11.16
N VAL A 4 23.19 4.82 11.88
CA VAL A 4 21.91 4.37 11.28
C VAL A 4 21.35 5.45 10.36
N TRP A 5 21.34 6.71 10.81
CA TRP A 5 20.84 7.82 9.99
C TRP A 5 21.71 8.08 8.75
N GLN A 6 23.04 8.05 8.89
CA GLN A 6 23.93 8.24 7.74
C GLN A 6 23.78 7.12 6.71
N PHE A 7 23.67 5.88 7.17
CA PHE A 7 23.42 4.73 6.32
C PHE A 7 22.05 4.82 5.62
N SER A 8 21.00 5.19 6.35
CA SER A 8 19.67 5.41 5.77
C SER A 8 19.69 6.54 4.73
N LYS A 9 20.35 7.66 5.04
CA LYS A 9 20.51 8.78 4.12
C LYS A 9 21.23 8.37 2.83
N ARG A 10 22.28 7.56 2.93
CA ARG A 10 22.97 7.00 1.75
C ARG A 10 22.00 6.20 0.88
N ASN A 11 21.22 5.31 1.46
CA ASN A 11 20.26 4.47 0.72
C ASN A 11 19.15 5.30 0.07
N MET A 12 18.61 6.30 0.79
CA MET A 12 17.64 7.24 0.19
C MET A 12 18.22 7.99 -1.00
N LEU A 13 19.45 8.50 -0.87
CA LEU A 13 20.13 9.21 -1.96
C LEU A 13 20.43 8.27 -3.14
N CYS A 14 20.75 7.02 -2.88
CA CYS A 14 20.93 5.99 -3.91
C CYS A 14 19.64 5.83 -4.73
N TYR A 15 18.50 5.69 -4.06
CA TYR A 15 17.20 5.58 -4.72
C TYR A 15 16.82 6.83 -5.50
N PHE A 16 16.84 8.03 -4.89
CA PHE A 16 16.37 9.25 -5.53
C PHE A 16 17.31 9.78 -6.64
N ARG A 17 18.58 9.38 -6.64
CA ARG A 17 19.53 9.68 -7.74
C ARG A 17 19.31 8.82 -8.96
N ASP A 18 18.79 7.62 -8.78
CA ASP A 18 18.39 6.76 -9.89
C ASP A 18 16.96 7.12 -10.34
N LYS A 19 16.87 8.04 -11.30
CA LYS A 19 15.58 8.48 -11.85
C LYS A 19 14.78 7.35 -12.47
N ALA A 20 15.44 6.33 -13.01
CA ALA A 20 14.78 5.16 -13.57
C ALA A 20 14.12 4.34 -12.46
N SER A 21 14.83 4.04 -11.38
CA SER A 21 14.25 3.32 -10.23
C SER A 21 13.07 4.06 -9.62
N VAL A 22 13.14 5.39 -9.45
CA VAL A 22 12.01 6.21 -8.98
C VAL A 22 10.81 6.11 -9.93
N PHE A 23 11.05 6.27 -11.23
CA PHE A 23 9.99 6.18 -12.25
C PHE A 23 9.36 4.79 -12.27
N PHE A 24 10.15 3.72 -12.33
CA PHE A 24 9.64 2.35 -12.40
C PHE A 24 8.94 1.89 -11.12
N SER A 25 9.32 2.39 -9.96
CA SER A 25 8.62 2.07 -8.72
C SER A 25 7.22 2.68 -8.66
N LEU A 26 7.00 3.85 -9.31
CA LEU A 26 5.68 4.44 -9.48
C LEU A 26 4.92 3.85 -10.67
N MET A 27 5.60 3.19 -11.60
CA MET A 27 4.99 2.73 -12.85
C MET A 27 3.83 1.77 -12.60
N ALA A 28 3.95 0.86 -11.62
CA ALA A 28 2.85 -0.04 -11.25
C ALA A 28 1.60 0.75 -10.86
N VAL A 29 1.76 1.82 -10.08
CA VAL A 29 0.68 2.72 -9.66
C VAL A 29 0.11 3.49 -10.84
N LEU A 30 0.99 4.03 -11.69
CA LEU A 30 0.58 4.77 -12.88
C LEU A 30 -0.19 3.89 -13.87
N ILE A 31 0.21 2.61 -14.02
CA ILE A 31 -0.50 1.64 -14.85
C ILE A 31 -1.89 1.38 -14.28
N VAL A 32 -2.03 1.20 -12.96
CA VAL A 32 -3.33 1.00 -12.32
C VAL A 32 -4.23 2.21 -12.53
N ILE A 33 -3.72 3.43 -12.31
CA ILE A 33 -4.48 4.67 -12.56
C ILE A 33 -4.88 4.77 -14.04
N MET A 34 -3.97 4.48 -14.95
CA MET A 34 -4.23 4.53 -16.40
C MET A 34 -5.32 3.52 -16.81
N LEU A 35 -5.20 2.26 -16.36
CA LEU A 35 -6.20 1.23 -16.62
C LEU A 35 -7.55 1.60 -16.02
N TYR A 36 -7.56 2.16 -14.83
CA TYR A 36 -8.77 2.65 -14.18
C TYR A 36 -9.43 3.73 -15.03
N LEU A 37 -8.71 4.79 -15.38
CA LEU A 37 -9.28 5.93 -16.12
C LEU A 37 -9.74 5.55 -17.54
N LEU A 38 -9.04 4.63 -18.22
CA LEU A 38 -9.36 4.26 -19.61
C LEU A 38 -10.49 3.22 -19.71
N PHE A 39 -10.55 2.28 -18.77
CA PHE A 39 -11.43 1.10 -18.88
C PHE A 39 -12.30 0.87 -17.66
N LEU A 40 -11.70 0.73 -16.48
CA LEU A 40 -12.43 0.26 -15.30
C LEU A 40 -13.43 1.28 -14.79
N ARG A 41 -13.14 2.58 -14.90
CA ARG A 41 -14.00 3.64 -14.39
C ARG A 41 -15.40 3.56 -15.01
N ASN A 42 -15.49 3.56 -16.31
CA ASN A 42 -16.79 3.51 -17.00
C ASN A 42 -17.49 2.17 -16.76
N LEU A 43 -16.76 1.06 -16.78
CA LEU A 43 -17.30 -0.27 -16.50
C LEU A 43 -17.92 -0.36 -15.09
N LEU A 44 -17.22 0.15 -14.09
CA LEU A 44 -17.71 0.17 -12.70
C LEU A 44 -18.89 1.11 -12.52
N ILE A 45 -18.85 2.31 -13.12
CA ILE A 45 -19.95 3.26 -13.08
C ILE A 45 -21.18 2.66 -13.74
N ASP A 46 -21.06 2.08 -14.93
CA ASP A 46 -22.17 1.47 -15.66
C ASP A 46 -22.77 0.30 -14.88
N SER A 47 -21.93 -0.56 -14.30
CA SER A 47 -22.40 -1.70 -13.50
C SER A 47 -23.15 -1.26 -12.23
N MET A 48 -22.63 -0.23 -11.54
CA MET A 48 -23.26 0.31 -10.34
C MET A 48 -24.53 1.10 -10.67
N THR A 49 -24.55 1.88 -11.75
CA THR A 49 -25.73 2.63 -12.18
C THR A 49 -26.91 1.71 -12.49
N THR A 50 -26.64 0.55 -13.12
CA THR A 50 -27.68 -0.46 -13.39
C THR A 50 -28.27 -1.06 -12.11
N GLY A 51 -27.48 -1.14 -11.02
CA GLY A 51 -27.92 -1.64 -9.72
C GLY A 51 -28.44 -0.57 -8.75
N MET A 52 -28.20 0.72 -9.04
CA MET A 52 -28.45 1.85 -8.14
C MET A 52 -29.18 2.98 -8.85
N GLU A 53 -30.33 2.69 -9.43
CA GLU A 53 -31.19 3.68 -10.19
C GLU A 53 -31.63 4.87 -9.32
N PHE A 54 -31.47 4.78 -8.00
CA PHE A 54 -31.85 5.83 -7.05
C PHE A 54 -30.76 6.92 -6.88
N ALA A 55 -29.55 6.71 -7.41
CA ALA A 55 -28.44 7.65 -7.30
C ALA A 55 -28.09 8.29 -8.66
N SER A 56 -27.59 9.52 -8.62
CA SER A 56 -27.14 10.19 -9.85
C SER A 56 -25.78 9.61 -10.33
N ALA A 57 -25.54 9.70 -11.64
CA ALA A 57 -24.27 9.25 -12.23
C ALA A 57 -23.04 9.94 -11.60
N ASP A 58 -23.15 11.22 -11.21
CA ASP A 58 -22.08 11.95 -10.57
C ASP A 58 -21.78 11.42 -9.15
N GLN A 59 -22.81 11.07 -8.37
CA GLN A 59 -22.67 10.48 -7.05
C GLN A 59 -21.98 9.12 -7.12
N ILE A 60 -22.40 8.27 -8.05
CA ILE A 60 -21.79 6.96 -8.29
C ILE A 60 -20.35 7.13 -8.76
N SER A 61 -20.07 8.08 -9.66
CA SER A 61 -18.72 8.38 -10.11
C SER A 61 -17.80 8.77 -8.96
N ASN A 62 -18.23 9.67 -8.07
CA ASN A 62 -17.45 10.09 -6.91
C ASN A 62 -17.16 8.93 -5.94
N LEU A 63 -18.13 8.02 -5.76
CA LEU A 63 -17.94 6.82 -4.93
C LEU A 63 -16.91 5.88 -5.54
N VAL A 64 -17.00 5.59 -6.83
CA VAL A 64 -16.06 4.72 -7.56
C VAL A 64 -14.66 5.32 -7.57
N ASP A 65 -14.53 6.62 -7.87
CA ASP A 65 -13.26 7.33 -7.87
C ASP A 65 -12.58 7.28 -6.48
N SER A 66 -13.35 7.53 -5.41
CA SER A 66 -12.86 7.47 -4.02
C SER A 66 -12.44 6.05 -3.62
N TRP A 67 -13.19 5.05 -4.04
CA TRP A 67 -12.91 3.64 -3.74
C TRP A 67 -11.61 3.15 -4.38
N VAL A 68 -11.40 3.45 -5.68
CA VAL A 68 -10.18 3.05 -6.40
C VAL A 68 -8.97 3.76 -5.85
N LEU A 69 -9.06 5.09 -5.64
CA LEU A 69 -7.92 5.86 -5.13
C LEU A 69 -7.52 5.44 -3.72
N SER A 70 -8.49 5.08 -2.87
CA SER A 70 -8.22 4.50 -1.55
C SER A 70 -7.42 3.20 -1.63
N GLY A 71 -7.80 2.32 -2.54
CA GLY A 71 -7.08 1.07 -2.79
C GLY A 71 -5.65 1.32 -3.29
N ILE A 72 -5.47 2.29 -4.21
CA ILE A 72 -4.15 2.70 -4.70
C ILE A 72 -3.25 3.15 -3.55
N LEU A 73 -3.76 3.93 -2.60
CA LEU A 73 -2.99 4.36 -1.42
C LEU A 73 -2.52 3.17 -0.57
N GLY A 74 -3.34 2.11 -0.46
CA GLY A 74 -2.95 0.88 0.25
C GLY A 74 -1.77 0.15 -0.37
N ILE A 75 -1.69 0.08 -1.71
CA ILE A 75 -0.63 -0.66 -2.40
C ILE A 75 0.65 0.15 -2.65
N VAL A 76 0.54 1.47 -2.83
CA VAL A 76 1.71 2.34 -3.08
C VAL A 76 2.75 2.22 -1.98
N ALA A 77 2.30 2.17 -0.73
CA ALA A 77 3.18 2.01 0.42
C ALA A 77 4.07 0.76 0.31
N VAL A 78 3.54 -0.34 -0.20
CA VAL A 78 4.27 -1.60 -0.37
C VAL A 78 5.15 -1.58 -1.62
N THR A 79 4.62 -1.17 -2.77
CA THR A 79 5.34 -1.21 -4.06
C THR A 79 6.52 -0.24 -4.09
N CYS A 80 6.34 0.99 -3.61
CA CYS A 80 7.43 1.97 -3.54
C CYS A 80 8.49 1.58 -2.49
N SER A 81 8.07 0.98 -1.38
CA SER A 81 8.99 0.40 -0.40
C SER A 81 9.83 -0.72 -1.02
N ALA A 82 9.22 -1.61 -1.79
CA ALA A 82 9.92 -2.68 -2.48
C ALA A 82 10.95 -2.14 -3.49
N GLY A 83 10.55 -1.16 -4.31
CA GLY A 83 11.44 -0.52 -5.27
C GLY A 83 12.67 0.11 -4.62
N SER A 84 12.51 0.72 -3.44
CA SER A 84 13.63 1.35 -2.72
C SER A 84 14.70 0.35 -2.23
N LEU A 85 14.35 -0.93 -2.08
CA LEU A 85 15.25 -2.00 -1.66
C LEU A 85 16.11 -2.58 -2.79
N GLN A 86 15.90 -2.14 -4.03
CA GLN A 86 16.79 -2.52 -5.14
C GLN A 86 18.24 -2.20 -4.81
N CYS A 87 18.52 -1.03 -4.23
CA CYS A 87 19.87 -0.64 -3.80
C CYS A 87 20.50 -1.67 -2.83
N MET A 88 19.73 -2.27 -1.93
CA MET A 88 20.23 -3.34 -1.04
C MET A 88 20.62 -4.59 -1.81
N VAL A 89 19.84 -4.96 -2.83
CA VAL A 89 20.15 -6.12 -3.67
C VAL A 89 21.37 -5.86 -4.54
N ASP A 90 21.50 -4.66 -5.09
CA ASP A 90 22.66 -4.24 -5.89
C ASP A 90 23.94 -4.21 -5.04
N ASP A 91 23.88 -3.74 -3.79
CA ASP A 91 25.00 -3.77 -2.85
C ASP A 91 25.49 -5.21 -2.61
N ARG A 92 24.57 -6.19 -2.52
CA ARG A 92 24.94 -7.61 -2.37
C ARG A 92 25.58 -8.19 -3.62
N ILE A 93 25.05 -7.89 -4.80
CA ILE A 93 25.57 -8.40 -6.08
C ILE A 93 26.96 -7.85 -6.34
N THR A 94 27.19 -6.58 -6.00
CA THR A 94 28.49 -5.91 -6.16
C THR A 94 29.49 -6.17 -5.02
N GLY A 95 29.08 -6.90 -3.99
CA GLY A 95 29.91 -7.21 -2.83
C GLY A 95 30.11 -6.05 -1.84
N LYS A 96 29.47 -4.90 -2.06
CA LYS A 96 29.53 -3.74 -1.15
C LYS A 96 28.92 -4.01 0.23
N ASP A 97 28.05 -5.01 0.31
CA ASP A 97 27.50 -5.45 1.61
C ASP A 97 28.56 -6.02 2.54
N LEU A 98 29.70 -6.52 2.00
CA LEU A 98 30.84 -6.98 2.78
C LEU A 98 31.55 -5.82 3.49
N ASP A 99 31.59 -4.64 2.86
CA ASP A 99 32.20 -3.45 3.47
C ASP A 99 31.41 -3.03 4.73
N PHE A 100 30.09 -3.24 4.74
CA PHE A 100 29.30 -2.93 5.93
C PHE A 100 29.55 -3.89 7.09
N LYS A 101 29.98 -5.13 6.82
CA LYS A 101 30.28 -6.13 7.85
C LYS A 101 31.59 -5.83 8.60
N ILE A 102 32.52 -5.12 7.97
CA ILE A 102 33.76 -4.68 8.61
C ILE A 102 33.62 -3.34 9.34
N THR A 103 32.47 -2.67 9.21
CA THR A 103 32.18 -1.46 9.98
C THR A 103 31.78 -1.81 11.42
N PRO A 104 31.90 -0.89 12.38
CA PRO A 104 31.47 -1.11 13.77
C PRO A 104 29.95 -1.18 13.95
N MET A 105 29.17 -1.18 12.85
CA MET A 105 27.71 -1.26 12.90
C MET A 105 27.25 -2.67 13.30
N LYS A 106 26.32 -2.72 14.24
CA LYS A 106 25.70 -3.98 14.66
C LYS A 106 24.66 -4.44 13.64
N PRO A 107 24.37 -5.74 13.51
CA PRO A 107 23.38 -6.26 12.55
C PRO A 107 22.00 -5.59 12.64
N TYR A 108 21.55 -5.28 13.85
CA TYR A 108 20.26 -4.59 14.02
C TYR A 108 20.30 -3.13 13.54
N GLU A 109 21.45 -2.46 13.59
CA GLU A 109 21.60 -1.10 13.07
C GLU A 109 21.54 -1.07 11.54
N LEU A 110 22.10 -2.08 10.87
CA LEU A 110 21.98 -2.26 9.43
C LEU A 110 20.54 -2.53 9.03
N ALA A 111 19.83 -3.46 9.73
CA ALA A 111 18.43 -3.73 9.50
C ALA A 111 17.58 -2.46 9.65
N THR A 112 17.73 -1.78 10.77
CA THR A 112 16.99 -0.55 11.07
C THR A 112 17.31 0.54 10.04
N GLY A 113 18.55 0.62 9.57
CA GLY A 113 18.96 1.59 8.56
C GLY A 113 18.32 1.34 7.20
N TYR A 114 18.24 0.08 6.76
CA TYR A 114 17.48 -0.26 5.54
C TYR A 114 15.98 -0.01 5.71
N ILE A 115 15.38 -0.45 6.81
CA ILE A 115 13.95 -0.23 7.09
C ILE A 115 13.63 1.27 7.14
N LEU A 116 14.46 2.06 7.82
CA LEU A 116 14.25 3.50 7.93
C LEU A 116 14.33 4.21 6.57
N SER A 117 15.31 3.85 5.73
CA SER A 117 15.41 4.41 4.37
C SER A 117 14.20 4.03 3.52
N THR A 118 13.78 2.78 3.58
CA THR A 118 12.63 2.26 2.84
C THR A 118 11.33 2.90 3.31
N PHE A 119 11.17 3.09 4.61
CA PHE A 119 10.02 3.79 5.20
C PHE A 119 9.95 5.25 4.72
N ILE A 120 11.06 5.98 4.77
CA ILE A 120 11.06 7.39 4.34
C ILE A 120 10.79 7.52 2.85
N VAL A 121 11.41 6.68 2.01
CA VAL A 121 11.13 6.65 0.57
C VAL A 121 9.66 6.30 0.31
N GLY A 122 9.15 5.24 0.93
CA GLY A 122 7.75 4.83 0.81
C GLY A 122 6.79 5.93 1.26
N LEU A 123 7.09 6.63 2.36
CA LEU A 123 6.27 7.72 2.88
C LEU A 123 6.24 8.92 1.91
N ILE A 124 7.39 9.31 1.36
CA ILE A 124 7.46 10.40 0.38
C ILE A 124 6.65 10.06 -0.87
N MET A 125 6.81 8.84 -1.40
CA MET A 125 6.11 8.41 -2.61
C MET A 125 4.60 8.24 -2.37
N SER A 126 4.20 7.72 -1.20
CA SER A 126 2.79 7.63 -0.79
C SER A 126 2.17 9.01 -0.58
N LEU A 127 2.94 9.97 -0.04
CA LEU A 127 2.48 11.34 0.13
C LEU A 127 2.25 12.03 -1.22
N ILE A 128 3.15 11.84 -2.18
CA ILE A 128 2.98 12.37 -3.55
C ILE A 128 1.71 11.78 -4.18
N THR A 129 1.53 10.46 -4.09
CA THR A 129 0.33 9.79 -4.62
C THR A 129 -0.93 10.27 -3.90
N TYR A 130 -0.88 10.46 -2.59
CA TYR A 130 -1.98 10.98 -1.80
C TYR A 130 -2.40 12.38 -2.24
N VAL A 131 -1.44 13.29 -2.42
CA VAL A 131 -1.73 14.66 -2.92
C VAL A 131 -2.38 14.61 -4.29
N ILE A 132 -1.90 13.76 -5.20
CA ILE A 132 -2.49 13.56 -6.53
C ILE A 132 -3.92 13.03 -6.40
N ALA A 133 -4.15 12.02 -5.54
CA ALA A 133 -5.47 11.42 -5.33
C ALA A 133 -6.49 12.44 -4.78
N VAL A 134 -6.11 13.20 -3.75
CA VAL A 134 -6.97 14.24 -3.18
C VAL A 134 -7.25 15.35 -4.19
N ALA A 135 -6.23 15.81 -4.92
CA ALA A 135 -6.42 16.81 -5.97
C ALA A 135 -7.37 16.34 -7.07
N PHE A 136 -7.27 15.08 -7.46
CA PHE A 136 -8.19 14.47 -8.44
C PHE A 136 -9.62 14.43 -7.91
N LEU A 137 -9.85 13.94 -6.68
CA LEU A 137 -11.20 13.88 -6.08
C LEU A 137 -11.84 15.26 -5.97
N LEU A 138 -11.07 16.27 -5.56
CA LEU A 138 -11.59 17.65 -5.51
C LEU A 138 -11.90 18.20 -6.90
N ALA A 139 -11.09 17.84 -7.91
CA ALA A 139 -11.33 18.27 -9.30
C ALA A 139 -12.56 17.60 -9.94
N THR A 140 -12.92 16.37 -9.52
CA THR A 140 -14.15 15.68 -9.96
C THR A 140 -15.41 16.10 -9.20
N GLY A 141 -15.27 17.05 -8.27
CA GLY A 141 -16.39 17.59 -7.48
C GLY A 141 -16.74 16.76 -6.23
N CYS A 142 -15.89 15.82 -5.84
CA CYS A 142 -16.07 15.11 -4.59
C CYS A 142 -15.80 16.03 -3.40
N ILE A 143 -16.74 16.13 -2.48
CA ILE A 143 -16.60 16.93 -1.26
C ILE A 143 -15.92 16.09 -0.20
N LEU A 144 -14.70 16.49 0.19
CA LEU A 144 -13.93 15.84 1.24
C LEU A 144 -13.84 16.74 2.48
N ASP A 145 -14.20 16.20 3.63
CA ASP A 145 -14.01 16.89 4.90
C ASP A 145 -12.52 17.00 5.26
N ILE A 146 -12.13 18.11 5.88
CA ILE A 146 -10.74 18.32 6.34
C ILE A 146 -10.33 17.21 7.32
N SER A 147 -11.24 16.70 8.14
CA SER A 147 -11.01 15.58 9.05
C SER A 147 -10.64 14.29 8.31
N THR A 148 -11.33 13.99 7.21
CA THR A 148 -11.05 12.85 6.32
C THR A 148 -9.66 12.97 5.69
N ILE A 149 -9.34 14.16 5.17
CA ILE A 149 -8.03 14.45 4.60
C ILE A 149 -6.94 14.27 5.66
N ALA A 150 -7.10 14.84 6.85
CA ALA A 150 -6.11 14.73 7.92
C ALA A 150 -5.93 13.27 8.40
N LEU A 151 -7.02 12.53 8.54
CA LEU A 151 -6.97 11.13 9.00
C LEU A 151 -6.28 10.22 7.96
N CYS A 152 -6.60 10.37 6.69
CA CYS A 152 -5.94 9.63 5.63
C CYS A 152 -4.43 9.95 5.56
N LEU A 153 -4.04 11.21 5.79
CA LEU A 153 -2.63 11.60 5.88
C LEU A 153 -1.93 10.87 7.03
N VAL A 154 -2.56 10.73 8.20
CA VAL A 154 -2.03 10.00 9.35
C VAL A 154 -1.93 8.50 9.05
N LEU A 155 -2.90 7.92 8.34
CA LEU A 155 -2.91 6.50 7.95
C LEU A 155 -1.76 6.14 7.00
N LEU A 156 -1.14 7.08 6.28
CA LEU A 156 0.05 6.82 5.48
C LEU A 156 1.22 6.31 6.33
N ILE A 157 1.32 6.72 7.60
CA ILE A 157 2.44 6.33 8.47
C ILE A 157 2.41 4.82 8.77
N PRO A 158 1.35 4.24 9.37
CA PRO A 158 1.29 2.80 9.61
C PRO A 158 1.28 1.99 8.30
N SER A 159 0.70 2.49 7.22
CA SER A 159 0.70 1.85 5.91
C SER A 159 2.12 1.69 5.37
N THR A 160 2.90 2.75 5.34
CA THR A 160 4.28 2.72 4.83
C THR A 160 5.23 1.99 5.78
N LEU A 161 5.01 2.07 7.08
CA LEU A 161 5.83 1.37 8.06
C LEU A 161 5.64 -0.15 7.93
N SER A 162 4.40 -0.62 7.86
CA SER A 162 4.10 -2.05 7.67
C SER A 162 4.62 -2.56 6.33
N GLY A 163 4.36 -1.84 5.24
CA GLY A 163 4.87 -2.17 3.91
C GLY A 163 6.38 -2.29 3.89
N SER A 164 7.09 -1.30 4.45
CA SER A 164 8.56 -1.27 4.48
C SER A 164 9.17 -2.45 5.23
N ILE A 165 8.63 -2.80 6.39
CA ILE A 165 9.15 -3.88 7.23
C ILE A 165 8.88 -5.24 6.60
N ILE A 166 7.67 -5.46 6.10
CA ILE A 166 7.27 -6.75 5.50
C ILE A 166 8.10 -7.00 4.24
N VAL A 167 8.17 -6.01 3.36
CA VAL A 167 8.92 -6.13 2.10
C VAL A 167 10.41 -6.28 2.36
N PHE A 168 10.97 -5.56 3.33
CA PHE A 168 12.35 -5.74 3.73
C PHE A 168 12.63 -7.18 4.22
N ALA A 169 11.74 -7.75 5.06
CA ALA A 169 11.88 -9.13 5.50
C ALA A 169 11.91 -10.10 4.30
N MET A 170 10.97 -9.93 3.34
CA MET A 170 10.87 -10.80 2.16
C MET A 170 12.07 -10.66 1.22
N ILE A 171 12.48 -9.42 0.87
CA ILE A 171 13.59 -9.15 -0.04
C ILE A 171 14.94 -9.51 0.61
N SER A 172 15.02 -9.53 1.93
CA SER A 172 16.25 -9.91 2.64
C SER A 172 16.77 -11.31 2.28
N PHE A 173 15.93 -12.21 1.78
CA PHE A 173 16.36 -13.54 1.32
C PHE A 173 16.91 -13.56 -0.11
N LEU A 174 16.64 -12.53 -0.91
CA LEU A 174 17.02 -12.50 -2.32
C LEU A 174 18.51 -12.19 -2.48
N LYS A 175 19.16 -12.90 -3.41
CA LYS A 175 20.60 -12.84 -3.64
C LYS A 175 20.97 -12.42 -5.06
N SER A 176 20.01 -12.26 -5.95
CA SER A 176 20.27 -11.91 -7.34
C SER A 176 19.26 -10.90 -7.88
N GLN A 177 19.65 -10.14 -8.88
CA GLN A 177 18.78 -9.17 -9.56
C GLN A 177 17.58 -9.86 -10.21
N GLY A 178 17.76 -11.03 -10.82
CA GLY A 178 16.66 -11.78 -11.43
C GLY A 178 15.63 -12.22 -10.39
N ALA A 179 16.08 -12.69 -9.20
CA ALA A 179 15.17 -13.05 -8.11
C ALA A 179 14.42 -11.83 -7.58
N PHE A 180 15.08 -10.67 -7.46
CA PHE A 180 14.44 -9.43 -7.05
C PHE A 180 13.38 -8.97 -8.07
N SER A 181 13.73 -8.91 -9.35
CA SER A 181 12.81 -8.49 -10.41
C SER A 181 11.60 -9.42 -10.51
N GLY A 182 11.82 -10.73 -10.45
CA GLY A 182 10.74 -11.73 -10.44
C GLY A 182 9.83 -11.58 -9.23
N PHE A 183 10.40 -11.47 -8.04
CA PHE A 183 9.64 -11.23 -6.81
C PHE A 183 8.85 -9.92 -6.87
N PHE A 184 9.49 -8.83 -7.30
CA PHE A 184 8.84 -7.52 -7.41
C PHE A 184 7.64 -7.55 -8.36
N THR A 185 7.79 -8.20 -9.52
CA THR A 185 6.72 -8.34 -10.52
C THR A 185 5.54 -9.13 -9.95
N VAL A 186 5.80 -10.31 -9.35
CA VAL A 186 4.75 -11.14 -8.76
C VAL A 186 4.06 -10.41 -7.61
N MET A 187 4.83 -9.82 -6.70
CA MET A 187 4.30 -9.07 -5.57
C MET A 187 3.42 -7.90 -6.02
N SER A 188 3.91 -7.08 -6.98
CA SER A 188 3.17 -5.91 -7.45
C SER A 188 1.86 -6.30 -8.16
N THR A 189 1.84 -7.42 -8.87
CA THR A 189 0.62 -7.92 -9.51
C THR A 189 -0.34 -8.51 -8.48
N MET A 190 0.15 -9.37 -7.59
CA MET A 190 -0.68 -10.05 -6.60
C MET A 190 -1.30 -9.09 -5.60
N ILE A 191 -0.57 -8.07 -5.17
CA ILE A 191 -1.08 -7.12 -4.16
C ILE A 191 -2.29 -6.35 -4.67
N GLY A 192 -2.36 -6.04 -5.97
CA GLY A 192 -3.52 -5.37 -6.57
C GLY A 192 -4.78 -6.23 -6.55
N PHE A 193 -4.65 -7.54 -6.74
CA PHE A 193 -5.77 -8.48 -6.60
C PHE A 193 -6.14 -8.68 -5.12
N LEU A 194 -5.17 -8.94 -4.26
CA LEU A 194 -5.40 -9.22 -2.84
C LEU A 194 -5.97 -8.05 -2.05
N THR A 195 -5.68 -6.81 -2.47
CA THR A 195 -6.29 -5.60 -1.89
C THR A 195 -7.63 -5.23 -2.52
N GLY A 196 -8.07 -5.97 -3.53
CA GLY A 196 -9.34 -5.72 -4.20
C GLY A 196 -9.38 -4.43 -5.03
N ILE A 197 -8.26 -4.00 -5.63
CA ILE A 197 -8.24 -2.80 -6.50
C ILE A 197 -8.74 -3.10 -7.90
N TYR A 198 -8.33 -4.26 -8.46
CA TYR A 198 -8.72 -4.63 -9.81
C TYR A 198 -10.17 -5.09 -9.90
N MET A 199 -10.69 -5.67 -8.80
CA MET A 199 -12.09 -6.03 -8.66
C MET A 199 -12.49 -6.02 -7.19
N PRO A 200 -13.76 -5.75 -6.86
CA PRO A 200 -14.26 -5.79 -5.49
C PRO A 200 -13.92 -7.12 -4.77
N MET A 201 -13.67 -7.05 -3.46
CA MET A 201 -13.29 -8.24 -2.66
C MET A 201 -14.34 -9.33 -2.72
N GLY A 202 -15.63 -8.98 -2.72
CA GLY A 202 -16.73 -9.93 -2.80
C GLY A 202 -16.75 -10.78 -4.09
N ASN A 203 -16.17 -10.27 -5.18
CA ASN A 203 -16.08 -10.98 -6.46
C ASN A 203 -14.86 -11.93 -6.55
N LEU A 204 -13.98 -11.92 -5.54
CA LEU A 204 -12.82 -12.82 -5.50
C LEU A 204 -13.22 -14.20 -4.96
N PRO A 205 -12.56 -15.29 -5.41
CA PRO A 205 -12.72 -16.61 -4.79
C PRO A 205 -12.39 -16.54 -3.28
N GLU A 206 -13.11 -17.33 -2.47
CA GLU A 206 -12.96 -17.36 -1.00
C GLU A 206 -11.49 -17.48 -0.53
N GLY A 207 -10.71 -18.34 -1.21
CA GLY A 207 -9.28 -18.49 -0.90
C GLY A 207 -8.47 -17.22 -1.12
N MET A 208 -8.83 -16.40 -2.12
CA MET A 208 -8.17 -15.10 -2.36
C MET A 208 -8.64 -14.04 -1.37
N GLN A 209 -9.92 -14.05 -0.99
CA GLN A 209 -10.44 -13.18 0.07
C GLN A 209 -9.71 -13.46 1.39
N PHE A 210 -9.55 -14.75 1.74
CA PHE A 210 -8.80 -15.17 2.92
C PHE A 210 -7.35 -14.70 2.89
N LEU A 211 -6.63 -14.95 1.79
CA LEU A 211 -5.25 -14.48 1.62
C LEU A 211 -5.14 -12.94 1.63
N GLY A 212 -6.10 -12.28 1.00
CA GLY A 212 -6.19 -10.81 0.99
C GLY A 212 -6.35 -10.27 2.41
N THR A 213 -7.27 -10.81 3.20
CA THR A 213 -7.50 -10.37 4.57
C THR A 213 -6.29 -10.63 5.50
N LEU A 214 -5.43 -11.60 5.19
CA LEU A 214 -4.17 -11.79 5.92
C LEU A 214 -3.12 -10.71 5.61
N MET A 215 -3.28 -9.95 4.52
CA MET A 215 -2.31 -8.93 4.14
C MET A 215 -2.56 -7.61 4.87
N PRO A 216 -1.59 -7.05 5.62
CA PRO A 216 -1.73 -5.74 6.24
C PRO A 216 -2.06 -4.61 5.27
N ALA A 217 -1.60 -4.72 4.02
CA ALA A 217 -1.93 -3.75 2.97
C ALA A 217 -3.43 -3.70 2.66
N THR A 218 -4.15 -4.83 2.75
CA THR A 218 -5.60 -4.89 2.56
C THR A 218 -6.33 -4.17 3.69
N HIS A 219 -5.89 -4.34 4.94
CA HIS A 219 -6.43 -3.59 6.06
C HIS A 219 -6.22 -2.08 5.91
N MET A 220 -5.04 -1.68 5.43
CA MET A 220 -4.77 -0.27 5.17
C MET A 220 -5.64 0.26 4.02
N ALA A 221 -5.82 -0.50 2.94
CA ALA A 221 -6.72 -0.13 1.84
C ALA A 221 -8.18 -0.01 2.33
N ALA A 222 -8.65 -0.93 3.18
CA ALA A 222 -9.97 -0.86 3.80
C ALA A 222 -10.14 0.39 4.66
N LEU A 223 -9.15 0.74 5.49
CA LEU A 223 -9.18 1.95 6.30
C LEU A 223 -9.19 3.23 5.44
N PHE A 224 -8.43 3.29 4.34
CA PHE A 224 -8.51 4.40 3.39
C PHE A 224 -9.90 4.47 2.75
N ARG A 225 -10.50 3.33 2.34
CA ARG A 225 -11.85 3.26 1.77
C ARG A 225 -12.90 3.74 2.75
N GLN A 226 -12.87 3.26 4.00
CA GLN A 226 -13.81 3.69 5.04
C GLN A 226 -13.82 5.21 5.25
N ASN A 227 -12.68 5.86 5.06
CA ASN A 227 -12.56 7.29 5.24
C ASN A 227 -12.88 8.09 3.95
N LEU A 228 -12.23 7.80 2.84
CA LEU A 228 -12.42 8.56 1.59
C LEU A 228 -13.79 8.34 0.95
N CYS A 229 -14.40 7.16 1.13
CA CYS A 229 -15.74 6.89 0.63
C CYS A 229 -16.85 7.33 1.59
N SER A 230 -16.53 7.81 2.80
CA SER A 230 -17.56 8.14 3.81
C SER A 230 -18.56 9.19 3.36
N GLY A 231 -18.10 10.25 2.68
CA GLY A 231 -18.97 11.28 2.06
C GLY A 231 -19.76 10.73 0.90
N PRO A 232 -19.10 10.25 -0.18
CA PRO A 232 -19.76 9.66 -1.34
C PRO A 232 -20.76 8.55 -1.00
N MET A 233 -20.48 7.71 0.00
CA MET A 233 -21.43 6.69 0.47
C MET A 233 -22.70 7.30 1.05
N LYS A 234 -22.60 8.38 1.81
CA LYS A 234 -23.78 9.10 2.33
C LYS A 234 -24.57 9.74 1.21
N ASP A 235 -23.89 10.28 0.20
CA ASP A 235 -24.53 10.93 -0.95
C ASP A 235 -25.30 9.91 -1.83
N VAL A 236 -24.75 8.69 -1.99
CA VAL A 236 -25.39 7.61 -2.78
C VAL A 236 -26.50 6.93 -1.99
N PHE A 237 -26.21 6.45 -0.78
CA PHE A 237 -27.10 5.55 -0.03
C PHE A 237 -28.01 6.26 0.97
N GLY A 238 -27.67 7.48 1.41
CA GLY A 238 -28.44 8.21 2.42
C GLY A 238 -28.60 7.40 3.71
N THR A 239 -29.82 6.90 3.96
CA THR A 239 -30.16 6.10 5.15
C THR A 239 -30.30 4.60 4.89
N TYR A 240 -30.03 4.13 3.67
CA TYR A 240 -30.09 2.70 3.34
C TYR A 240 -28.99 1.91 4.05
N ASP A 241 -29.29 0.64 4.34
CA ASP A 241 -28.29 -0.28 4.88
C ASP A 241 -27.20 -0.56 3.82
N THR A 242 -25.95 -0.37 4.21
CA THR A 242 -24.79 -0.52 3.34
C THR A 242 -23.86 -1.64 3.79
N THR A 243 -24.27 -2.47 4.75
CA THR A 243 -23.39 -3.48 5.37
C THR A 243 -22.87 -4.48 4.31
N GLU A 244 -23.76 -5.04 3.50
CA GLU A 244 -23.40 -5.99 2.44
C GLU A 244 -22.50 -5.34 1.38
N PHE A 245 -22.86 -4.15 0.92
CA PHE A 245 -22.08 -3.39 -0.05
C PHE A 245 -20.68 -3.09 0.45
N ARG A 246 -20.53 -2.69 1.72
CA ARG A 246 -19.22 -2.41 2.34
C ARG A 246 -18.32 -3.64 2.40
N HIS A 247 -18.91 -4.81 2.69
CA HIS A 247 -18.18 -6.09 2.65
C HIS A 247 -17.77 -6.44 1.22
N GLU A 248 -18.65 -6.36 0.27
CA GLU A 248 -18.35 -6.65 -1.14
C GLU A 248 -17.25 -5.73 -1.69
N MET A 249 -17.30 -4.45 -1.35
CA MET A 249 -16.32 -3.47 -1.80
C MET A 249 -15.00 -3.52 -1.00
N GLY A 250 -14.88 -4.41 -0.02
CA GLY A 250 -13.67 -4.54 0.82
C GLY A 250 -13.39 -3.31 1.67
N MET A 251 -14.45 -2.64 2.13
CA MET A 251 -14.36 -1.60 3.15
C MET A 251 -14.35 -2.22 4.54
N ASP A 252 -15.18 -3.25 4.75
CA ASP A 252 -15.22 -4.03 5.97
C ASP A 252 -14.66 -5.42 5.68
N LEU A 253 -13.73 -5.87 6.50
CA LEU A 253 -13.03 -7.14 6.32
C LEU A 253 -13.49 -8.14 7.38
N SER A 254 -13.61 -9.40 6.98
CA SER A 254 -13.89 -10.51 7.89
C SER A 254 -12.93 -11.67 7.67
N LEU A 255 -12.59 -12.39 8.74
CA LEU A 255 -11.72 -13.56 8.70
C LEU A 255 -12.25 -14.64 9.65
N GLY A 256 -12.71 -15.75 9.09
CA GLY A 256 -13.16 -16.88 9.90
C GLY A 256 -14.33 -16.53 10.85
N GLY A 257 -15.21 -15.61 10.44
CA GLY A 257 -16.35 -15.15 11.26
C GLY A 257 -16.01 -14.03 12.24
N PHE A 258 -14.78 -13.53 12.21
CA PHE A 258 -14.38 -12.33 12.97
C PHE A 258 -14.40 -11.10 12.06
N ASP A 259 -15.22 -10.11 12.39
CA ASP A 259 -15.32 -8.84 11.66
C ASP A 259 -14.33 -7.83 12.22
N PHE A 260 -13.52 -7.27 11.35
CA PHE A 260 -12.52 -6.27 11.72
C PHE A 260 -13.13 -4.88 11.80
N THR A 261 -13.08 -4.29 13.00
CA THR A 261 -13.33 -2.85 13.16
C THR A 261 -12.09 -2.04 12.74
N PRO A 262 -12.19 -0.71 12.54
CA PRO A 262 -11.03 0.13 12.26
C PRO A 262 -9.90 -0.05 13.27
N GLU A 263 -10.24 -0.14 14.55
CA GLU A 263 -9.29 -0.29 15.66
C GLU A 263 -8.61 -1.65 15.62
N THR A 264 -9.36 -2.73 15.41
CA THR A 264 -8.80 -4.09 15.31
C THR A 264 -7.96 -4.27 14.05
N SER A 265 -8.30 -3.61 12.94
CA SER A 265 -7.49 -3.55 11.74
C SER A 265 -6.14 -2.88 11.99
N ILE A 266 -6.10 -1.75 12.69
CA ILE A 266 -4.85 -1.08 13.07
C ILE A 266 -4.02 -1.96 14.01
N LEU A 267 -4.64 -2.58 15.01
CA LEU A 267 -3.95 -3.49 15.94
C LEU A 267 -3.37 -4.69 15.21
N TYR A 268 -4.10 -5.26 14.24
CA TYR A 268 -3.62 -6.34 13.40
C TYR A 268 -2.38 -5.91 12.59
N VAL A 269 -2.46 -4.76 11.92
CA VAL A 269 -1.33 -4.20 11.15
C VAL A 269 -0.10 -4.00 12.03
N ILE A 270 -0.27 -3.43 13.24
CA ILE A 270 0.83 -3.23 14.20
C ILE A 270 1.41 -4.59 14.64
N GLY A 271 0.56 -5.55 14.98
CA GLY A 271 0.98 -6.88 15.42
C GLY A 271 1.80 -7.62 14.37
N VAL A 272 1.29 -7.68 13.13
CA VAL A 272 2.01 -8.30 12.00
C VAL A 272 3.31 -7.56 11.70
N THR A 273 3.30 -6.24 11.73
CA THR A 273 4.49 -5.41 11.53
C THR A 273 5.57 -5.71 12.58
N ALA A 274 5.19 -5.86 13.86
CA ALA A 274 6.13 -6.20 14.93
C ALA A 274 6.74 -7.59 14.75
N ILE A 275 5.94 -8.57 14.33
CA ILE A 275 6.42 -9.92 14.04
C ILE A 275 7.44 -9.89 12.88
N PHE A 276 7.12 -9.21 11.77
CA PHE A 276 8.04 -9.11 10.64
C PHE A 276 9.29 -8.29 10.95
N PHE A 277 9.21 -7.30 11.84
CA PHE A 277 10.37 -6.60 12.33
C PHE A 277 11.32 -7.53 13.11
N ALA A 278 10.78 -8.33 14.03
CA ALA A 278 11.56 -9.33 14.77
C ALA A 278 12.23 -10.35 13.83
N ILE A 279 11.48 -10.84 12.84
CA ILE A 279 12.01 -11.74 11.79
C ILE A 279 13.14 -11.07 11.03
N SER A 280 12.99 -9.80 10.64
CA SER A 280 13.99 -9.01 9.92
C SER A 280 15.31 -8.91 10.66
N VAL A 281 15.27 -8.64 11.97
CA VAL A 281 16.46 -8.58 12.83
C VAL A 281 17.15 -9.95 12.93
N ILE A 282 16.37 -11.03 13.06
CA ILE A 282 16.90 -12.41 13.13
C ILE A 282 17.61 -12.79 11.82
N ILE A 283 17.01 -12.44 10.67
CA ILE A 283 17.60 -12.75 9.35
C ILE A 283 18.96 -12.09 9.19
N ILE A 284 19.08 -10.81 9.55
CA ILE A 284 20.35 -10.08 9.40
C ILE A 284 21.39 -10.61 10.38
N LYS A 285 21.00 -11.01 11.60
CA LYS A 285 21.94 -11.57 12.58
C LYS A 285 22.54 -12.91 12.13
N LYS A 286 21.83 -13.68 11.30
CA LYS A 286 22.29 -14.99 10.80
C LYS A 286 23.14 -14.90 9.52
N LYS A 287 23.25 -13.74 8.91
CA LYS A 287 24.06 -13.46 7.71
C LYS A 287 25.37 -12.79 8.06
#